data_f15502293715f8601602bf13bf20b63c
#
_entry.id   f15502293715f8601602bf13bf20b63c
#
_cell.length_a   1.000
_cell.length_b   1.000
_cell.length_c   1.000
_cell.angle_alpha   90.00
_cell.angle_beta   90.00
_cell.angle_gamma   90.00
#
_symmetry.space_group_name_H-M   'P 1'
#
loop_
_entity.id
_entity.type
_entity.pdbx_description
1 polymer ?
#
loop_
_entity_poly.entity_id
_entity_poly.type
_entity_poly.pdbx_seq_one_letter_code
_entity_poly.pdbx_strand_id
1 'polypeptide(L)'
;MLVTFEHVTYGYIGVPVVRDVCFTVHEKERIGFLGGNGEGKTTVLKLLTGELVPDSGNVVRKNGLSPGYLEQSGGFTSASPVYGAMEELFEEDRQLIARQRETEEAMEHADEAAMKVLSARYESLTKRIGARDSY
;
A
#
# COMPACT_ATOMS: atom_id res chain seq x y z
N MET A 1 15.79 -6.45 2.17
CA MET A 1 15.08 -6.60 0.89
C MET A 1 13.67 -6.04 1.06
N LEU A 2 13.30 -5.05 0.30
CA LEU A 2 11.96 -4.49 0.29
C LEU A 2 11.14 -4.99 -0.90
N VAL A 3 11.71 -4.89 -2.11
CA VAL A 3 11.08 -5.34 -3.35
C VAL A 3 12.12 -6.02 -4.24
N THR A 4 11.72 -7.10 -4.91
CA THR A 4 12.56 -7.78 -5.92
C THR A 4 11.75 -7.98 -7.19
N PHE A 5 12.35 -7.61 -8.30
CA PHE A 5 11.88 -7.92 -9.65
C PHE A 5 12.65 -9.14 -10.17
N GLU A 6 11.92 -10.16 -10.62
CA GLU A 6 12.48 -11.41 -11.12
C GLU A 6 11.96 -11.64 -12.54
N HIS A 7 12.80 -11.40 -13.54
CA HIS A 7 12.48 -11.58 -14.95
C HIS A 7 11.18 -10.91 -15.39
N VAL A 8 10.94 -9.68 -14.91
CA VAL A 8 9.70 -8.96 -15.12
C VAL A 8 9.60 -8.41 -16.53
N THR A 9 8.54 -8.78 -17.23
CA THR A 9 8.15 -8.22 -18.53
C THR A 9 6.75 -7.66 -18.45
N TYR A 10 6.52 -6.49 -19.04
CA TYR A 10 5.22 -5.86 -19.13
C TYR A 10 5.11 -5.03 -20.41
N GLY A 11 3.93 -5.05 -21.04
CA GLY A 11 3.63 -4.26 -22.25
C GLY A 11 2.21 -3.72 -22.28
N TYR A 12 2.01 -2.73 -23.11
CA TYR A 12 0.68 -2.19 -23.43
C TYR A 12 0.24 -2.70 -24.80
N ILE A 13 -0.95 -3.33 -24.87
CA ILE A 13 -1.55 -3.82 -26.14
C ILE A 13 -0.55 -4.67 -26.95
N GLY A 14 0.17 -5.57 -26.26
CA GLY A 14 1.13 -6.46 -26.91
C GLY A 14 2.49 -5.84 -27.28
N VAL A 15 2.70 -4.57 -26.98
CA VAL A 15 4.01 -3.90 -27.17
C VAL A 15 4.76 -3.89 -25.83
N PRO A 16 5.84 -4.68 -25.69
CA PRO A 16 6.58 -4.74 -24.42
C PRO A 16 7.35 -3.43 -24.17
N VAL A 17 7.09 -2.84 -23.00
CA VAL A 17 7.73 -1.60 -22.52
C VAL A 17 8.82 -1.92 -21.51
N VAL A 18 8.61 -2.92 -20.67
CA VAL A 18 9.58 -3.46 -19.72
C VAL A 18 9.89 -4.88 -20.15
N ARG A 19 11.19 -5.25 -20.29
CA ARG A 19 11.59 -6.56 -20.80
C ARG A 19 12.63 -7.18 -19.89
N ASP A 20 12.31 -8.35 -19.33
CA ASP A 20 13.22 -9.20 -18.57
C ASP A 20 14.01 -8.43 -17.49
N VAL A 21 13.32 -7.59 -16.74
CA VAL A 21 13.95 -6.71 -15.74
C VAL A 21 14.15 -7.46 -14.43
N CYS A 22 15.40 -7.44 -13.94
CA CYS A 22 15.79 -8.03 -12.66
C CYS A 22 16.53 -6.98 -11.82
N PHE A 23 16.02 -6.67 -10.63
CA PHE A 23 16.71 -5.88 -9.62
C PHE A 23 16.06 -6.06 -8.24
N THR A 24 16.79 -5.66 -7.19
CA THR A 24 16.29 -5.71 -5.81
C THR A 24 16.50 -4.36 -5.17
N VAL A 25 15.48 -3.91 -4.42
CA VAL A 25 15.52 -2.70 -3.59
C VAL A 25 15.73 -3.11 -2.14
N HIS A 26 16.75 -2.54 -1.49
CA HIS A 26 17.06 -2.77 -0.10
C HIS A 26 16.62 -1.60 0.79
N GLU A 27 16.59 -1.83 2.10
CA GLU A 27 16.29 -0.78 3.08
C GLU A 27 17.37 0.32 3.01
N LYS A 28 16.93 1.58 3.11
CA LYS A 28 17.80 2.78 3.05
C LYS A 28 18.51 3.00 1.72
N GLU A 29 18.20 2.24 0.70
CA GLU A 29 18.76 2.40 -0.64
C GLU A 29 18.04 3.53 -1.39
N ARG A 30 18.79 4.24 -2.23
CA ARG A 30 18.27 5.25 -3.16
C ARG A 30 18.61 4.82 -4.58
N ILE A 31 17.58 4.61 -5.39
CA ILE A 31 17.72 4.14 -6.77
C ILE A 31 17.22 5.23 -7.72
N GLY A 32 18.03 5.56 -8.73
CA GLY A 32 17.64 6.47 -9.81
C GLY A 32 17.32 5.67 -11.09
N PHE A 33 16.14 5.89 -11.67
CA PHE A 33 15.81 5.41 -13.01
C PHE A 33 16.12 6.51 -14.03
N LEU A 34 17.09 6.28 -14.90
CA LEU A 34 17.50 7.18 -15.96
C LEU A 34 17.04 6.63 -17.32
N GLY A 35 16.62 7.51 -18.21
CA GLY A 35 16.19 7.14 -19.55
C GLY A 35 15.28 8.19 -20.20
N GLY A 36 15.06 8.08 -21.49
CA GLY A 36 14.18 8.95 -22.28
C GLY A 36 12.71 8.86 -21.92
N ASN A 37 11.90 9.77 -22.46
CA ASN A 37 10.46 9.68 -22.28
C ASN A 37 9.89 8.47 -23.02
N GLY A 38 8.96 7.75 -22.39
CA GLY A 38 8.37 6.55 -22.96
C GLY A 38 9.15 5.24 -22.72
N GLU A 39 10.33 5.28 -22.11
CA GLU A 39 11.17 4.09 -21.87
C GLU A 39 10.73 3.23 -20.65
N GLY A 40 9.52 3.39 -20.16
CA GLY A 40 8.95 2.52 -19.15
C GLY A 40 9.27 2.85 -17.69
N LYS A 41 9.92 3.99 -17.37
CA LYS A 41 10.23 4.37 -15.99
C LYS A 41 8.99 4.39 -15.08
N THR A 42 7.93 5.06 -15.52
CA THR A 42 6.64 5.11 -14.80
C THR A 42 5.99 3.72 -14.71
N THR A 43 6.14 2.88 -15.74
CA THR A 43 5.63 1.51 -15.75
C THR A 43 6.32 0.66 -14.68
N VAL A 44 7.65 0.79 -14.53
CA VAL A 44 8.40 0.10 -13.47
C VAL A 44 7.93 0.55 -12.09
N LEU A 45 7.70 1.86 -11.88
CA LEU A 45 7.17 2.37 -10.61
C LEU A 45 5.77 1.83 -10.32
N LYS A 46 4.88 1.78 -11.31
CA LYS A 46 3.52 1.22 -11.16
C LYS A 46 3.52 -0.30 -10.91
N LEU A 47 4.46 -1.03 -11.52
CA LEU A 47 4.71 -2.44 -11.20
C LEU A 47 5.23 -2.59 -9.75
N LEU A 48 6.09 -1.69 -9.30
CA LEU A 48 6.64 -1.68 -7.94
C LEU A 48 5.53 -1.42 -6.89
N THR A 49 4.63 -0.47 -7.14
CA THR A 49 3.50 -0.16 -6.23
C THR A 49 2.41 -1.23 -6.26
N GLY A 50 2.30 -1.98 -7.35
CA GLY A 50 1.26 -3.00 -7.55
C GLY A 50 0.03 -2.50 -8.27
N GLU A 51 0.05 -1.26 -8.79
CA GLU A 51 -0.99 -0.77 -9.69
C GLU A 51 -1.05 -1.57 -11.00
N LEU A 52 0.10 -2.11 -11.44
CA LEU A 52 0.20 -2.99 -12.59
C LEU A 52 0.67 -4.38 -12.17
N VAL A 53 0.16 -5.38 -12.87
CA VAL A 53 0.59 -6.78 -12.73
C VAL A 53 1.46 -7.13 -13.94
N PRO A 54 2.65 -7.75 -13.77
CA PRO A 54 3.51 -8.10 -14.89
C PRO A 54 2.87 -9.17 -15.79
N ASP A 55 3.16 -9.12 -17.09
CA ASP A 55 2.75 -10.15 -18.06
C ASP A 55 3.52 -11.45 -17.83
N SER A 56 4.79 -11.33 -17.42
CA SER A 56 5.63 -12.47 -17.00
C SER A 56 6.66 -12.04 -15.95
N GLY A 57 7.21 -13.02 -15.23
CA GLY A 57 8.08 -12.79 -14.09
C GLY A 57 7.30 -12.46 -12.81
N ASN A 58 8.02 -12.08 -11.76
CA ASN A 58 7.43 -11.81 -10.45
C ASN A 58 7.93 -10.50 -9.85
N VAL A 59 7.04 -9.78 -9.16
CA VAL A 59 7.40 -8.68 -8.28
C VAL A 59 7.12 -9.09 -6.84
N VAL A 60 8.17 -9.48 -6.13
CA VAL A 60 8.10 -9.92 -4.73
C VAL A 60 8.27 -8.72 -3.82
N ARG A 61 7.34 -8.52 -2.89
CA ARG A 61 7.34 -7.42 -1.91
C ARG A 61 7.42 -7.98 -0.50
N LYS A 62 8.13 -7.27 0.38
CA LYS A 62 8.16 -7.58 1.81
C LYS A 62 6.73 -7.51 2.37
N ASN A 63 6.34 -8.49 3.18
CA ASN A 63 5.03 -8.48 3.83
C ASN A 63 4.85 -7.22 4.68
N GLY A 64 3.69 -6.57 4.54
CA GLY A 64 3.37 -5.33 5.25
C GLY A 64 4.05 -4.09 4.67
N LEU A 65 4.73 -4.18 3.52
CA LEU A 65 5.27 -3.02 2.82
C LEU A 65 4.12 -2.17 2.26
N SER A 66 4.06 -0.90 2.67
CA SER A 66 3.15 0.10 2.12
C SER A 66 3.96 1.14 1.33
N PRO A 67 4.07 1.02 -0.01
CA PRO A 67 4.84 1.96 -0.81
C PRO A 67 4.05 3.26 -1.00
N GLY A 68 4.66 4.41 -0.69
CA GLY A 68 4.16 5.70 -1.11
C GLY A 68 4.55 5.99 -2.56
N TYR A 69 3.63 6.51 -3.36
CA TYR A 69 3.88 6.93 -4.74
C TYR A 69 3.48 8.38 -4.95
N LEU A 70 4.41 9.19 -5.43
CA LEU A 70 4.15 10.58 -5.81
C LEU A 70 4.12 10.68 -7.33
N GLU A 71 2.95 11.01 -7.88
CA GLU A 71 2.78 11.20 -9.32
C GLU A 71 3.47 12.47 -9.82
N GLN A 72 3.93 12.43 -11.08
CA GLN A 72 4.58 13.57 -11.74
C GLN A 72 3.64 14.77 -11.90
N SER A 73 2.35 14.54 -12.04
CA SER A 73 1.30 15.56 -12.23
C SER A 73 0.71 16.12 -10.92
N GLY A 74 1.26 15.73 -9.76
CA GLY A 74 0.82 16.26 -8.47
C GLY A 74 -0.52 15.75 -7.96
N GLY A 75 -1.11 14.72 -8.57
CA GLY A 75 -2.13 13.80 -8.04
C GLY A 75 -3.38 14.33 -7.31
N PHE A 76 -3.58 15.64 -7.20
CA PHE A 76 -4.80 16.18 -6.61
C PHE A 76 -5.94 16.13 -7.64
N THR A 77 -6.66 15.01 -7.68
CA THR A 77 -7.87 14.82 -8.51
C THR A 77 -9.15 15.22 -7.81
N SER A 78 -9.07 15.52 -6.50
CA SER A 78 -10.23 15.89 -5.69
C SER A 78 -10.59 17.36 -5.91
N ALA A 79 -11.88 17.64 -6.19
CA ALA A 79 -12.44 18.99 -6.13
C ALA A 79 -12.64 19.49 -4.69
N SER A 80 -12.28 18.68 -3.70
CA SER A 80 -12.35 18.99 -2.27
C SER A 80 -11.31 20.03 -1.89
N PRO A 81 -11.59 20.91 -0.91
CA PRO A 81 -10.57 21.74 -0.29
C PRO A 81 -9.39 20.89 0.19
N VAL A 82 -8.19 21.48 0.23
CA VAL A 82 -6.94 20.78 0.63
C VAL A 82 -7.12 19.99 1.93
N TYR A 83 -7.83 20.55 2.92
CA TYR A 83 -8.12 19.88 4.17
C TYR A 83 -8.98 18.61 3.98
N GLY A 84 -10.01 18.67 3.14
CA GLY A 84 -10.86 17.51 2.83
C GLY A 84 -10.08 16.40 2.11
N ALA A 85 -9.23 16.77 1.16
CA ALA A 85 -8.37 15.80 0.46
C ALA A 85 -7.35 15.13 1.42
N MET A 86 -6.88 15.86 2.43
CA MET A 86 -6.05 15.26 3.49
C MET A 86 -6.86 14.34 4.41
N GLU A 87 -8.09 14.72 4.74
CA GLU A 87 -8.98 13.87 5.55
C GLU A 87 -9.31 12.53 4.87
N GLU A 88 -9.49 12.52 3.55
CA GLU A 88 -9.75 11.31 2.76
C GLU A 88 -8.64 10.26 2.93
N LEU A 89 -7.37 10.69 3.11
CA LEU A 89 -6.23 9.80 3.34
C LEU A 89 -6.31 9.04 4.68
N PHE A 90 -7.00 9.62 5.66
CA PHE A 90 -7.17 9.04 7.00
C PHE A 90 -8.50 8.32 7.21
N GLU A 91 -9.31 8.18 6.16
CA GLU A 91 -10.64 7.56 6.26
C GLU A 91 -10.56 6.12 6.77
N GLU A 92 -9.59 5.34 6.30
CA GLU A 92 -9.39 3.97 6.79
C GLU A 92 -8.99 3.93 8.27
N ASP A 93 -8.17 4.89 8.72
CA ASP A 93 -7.73 4.97 10.12
C ASP A 93 -8.89 5.37 11.02
N ARG A 94 -9.74 6.32 10.58
CA ARG A 94 -10.98 6.67 11.26
C ARG A 94 -11.93 5.47 11.41
N GLN A 95 -12.08 4.69 10.34
CA GLN A 95 -12.92 3.48 10.38
C GLN A 95 -12.36 2.41 11.32
N LEU A 96 -11.03 2.24 11.39
CA LEU A 96 -10.41 1.33 12.35
C LEU A 96 -10.65 1.77 13.79
N ILE A 97 -10.47 3.07 14.08
CA ILE A 97 -10.71 3.66 15.40
C ILE A 97 -12.20 3.56 15.78
N ALA A 98 -13.11 3.83 14.84
CA ALA A 98 -14.54 3.70 15.08
C ALA A 98 -14.92 2.25 15.44
N ARG A 99 -14.42 1.26 14.69
CA ARG A 99 -14.65 -0.17 14.99
C ARG A 99 -14.04 -0.60 16.33
N GLN A 100 -12.93 -0.01 16.73
CA GLN A 100 -12.33 -0.28 18.03
C GLN A 100 -13.25 0.21 19.15
N ARG A 101 -13.77 1.45 19.06
CA ARG A 101 -14.73 2.00 20.04
C ARG A 101 -16.02 1.22 20.11
N GLU A 102 -16.61 0.84 18.97
CA GLU A 102 -17.80 -0.03 18.94
C GLU A 102 -17.53 -1.37 19.63
N THR A 103 -16.32 -1.91 19.50
CA THR A 103 -15.92 -3.15 20.17
C THR A 103 -15.78 -2.96 21.67
N GLU A 104 -15.23 -1.82 22.13
CA GLU A 104 -15.16 -1.45 23.55
C GLU A 104 -16.56 -1.32 24.18
N GLU A 105 -17.46 -0.59 23.53
CA GLU A 105 -18.85 -0.42 23.99
C GLU A 105 -19.58 -1.78 24.07
N ALA A 106 -19.37 -2.67 23.09
CA ALA A 106 -19.96 -4.01 23.11
C ALA A 106 -19.39 -4.87 24.24
N MET A 107 -18.15 -4.67 24.66
CA MET A 107 -17.54 -5.40 25.78
C MET A 107 -18.16 -5.03 27.14
N GLU A 108 -18.67 -3.81 27.32
CA GLU A 108 -19.32 -3.39 28.59
C GLU A 108 -20.55 -4.21 28.94
N HIS A 109 -21.22 -4.78 27.94
CA HIS A 109 -22.48 -5.52 28.12
C HIS A 109 -22.37 -7.01 27.73
N ALA A 110 -21.14 -7.51 27.47
CA ALA A 110 -20.89 -8.84 26.96
C ALA A 110 -20.94 -9.89 28.09
N ASP A 111 -21.52 -11.05 27.78
CA ASP A 111 -21.34 -12.24 28.59
C ASP A 111 -19.94 -12.85 28.40
N GLU A 112 -19.60 -13.91 29.19
CA GLU A 112 -18.26 -14.51 29.17
C GLU A 112 -17.87 -15.08 27.79
N ALA A 113 -18.80 -15.61 27.04
CA ALA A 113 -18.55 -16.19 25.70
C ALA A 113 -18.30 -15.07 24.66
N ALA A 114 -19.13 -14.03 24.66
CA ALA A 114 -18.98 -12.87 23.81
C ALA A 114 -17.71 -12.07 24.14
N MET A 115 -17.37 -11.92 25.43
CA MET A 115 -16.16 -11.23 25.88
C MET A 115 -14.91 -11.81 25.26
N LYS A 116 -14.77 -13.13 25.17
CA LYS A 116 -13.60 -13.77 24.56
C LYS A 116 -13.44 -13.42 23.07
N VAL A 117 -14.54 -13.36 22.33
CA VAL A 117 -14.53 -13.00 20.90
C VAL A 117 -14.21 -11.54 20.71
N LEU A 118 -14.84 -10.66 21.52
CA LEU A 118 -14.62 -9.22 21.46
C LEU A 118 -13.20 -8.83 21.85
N SER A 119 -12.61 -9.47 22.87
CA SER A 119 -11.21 -9.25 23.26
C SER A 119 -10.24 -9.59 22.12
N ALA A 120 -10.42 -10.71 21.44
CA ALA A 120 -9.59 -11.09 20.30
C ALA A 120 -9.73 -10.08 19.13
N ARG A 121 -10.97 -9.59 18.89
CA ARG A 121 -11.22 -8.57 17.87
C ARG A 121 -10.54 -7.24 18.24
N TYR A 122 -10.65 -6.80 19.49
CA TYR A 122 -10.02 -5.60 20.00
C TYR A 122 -8.50 -5.63 19.86
N GLU A 123 -7.86 -6.73 20.26
CA GLU A 123 -6.41 -6.92 20.09
C GLU A 123 -5.98 -6.84 18.62
N SER A 124 -6.76 -7.44 17.72
CA SER A 124 -6.48 -7.38 16.28
C SER A 124 -6.56 -5.96 15.74
N LEU A 125 -7.58 -5.18 16.15
CA LEU A 125 -7.74 -3.78 15.76
C LEU A 125 -6.61 -2.91 16.31
N THR A 126 -6.26 -3.08 17.59
CA THR A 126 -5.15 -2.37 18.24
C THR A 126 -3.82 -2.60 17.53
N LYS A 127 -3.52 -3.85 17.15
CA LYS A 127 -2.32 -4.18 16.37
C LYS A 127 -2.30 -3.50 15.00
N ARG A 128 -3.45 -3.44 14.32
CA ARG A 128 -3.57 -2.79 13.01
C ARG A 128 -3.39 -1.29 13.10
N ILE A 129 -3.95 -0.63 14.11
CA ILE A 129 -3.78 0.81 14.36
C ILE A 129 -2.32 1.10 14.68
N GLY A 130 -1.71 0.38 15.63
CA GLY A 130 -0.31 0.58 16.01
C GLY A 130 0.70 0.30 14.88
N ALA A 131 0.39 -0.56 13.94
CA ALA A 131 1.23 -0.78 12.76
C ALA A 131 1.23 0.41 11.78
N ARG A 132 0.19 1.26 11.81
CA ARG A 132 0.05 2.47 10.98
C ARG A 132 0.65 3.72 11.64
N ASP A 133 0.64 3.80 12.96
CA ASP A 133 1.25 4.91 13.73
C ASP A 133 2.80 4.88 13.72
N SER A 134 3.40 3.93 13.04
CA SER A 134 4.86 3.75 13.01
C SER A 134 5.56 4.52 11.88
N TYR A 135 4.87 5.49 11.23
CA TYR A 135 5.42 6.32 10.15
C TYR A 135 5.43 7.79 10.53
#